data_326f6633545e183863499f17a9475b9c
#
_entry.id   326f6633545e183863499f17a9475b9c
#
_cell.length_a   1.000
_cell.length_b   1.000
_cell.length_c   1.000
_cell.angle_alpha   90.00
_cell.angle_beta   90.00
_cell.angle_gamma   90.00
#
_symmetry.space_group_name_H-M   'P 1'
#
loop_
_entity.id
_entity.type
_entity.pdbx_description
1 polymer ?
#
loop_
_entity_poly.entity_id
_entity_poly.type
_entity_poly.pdbx_seq_one_letter_code
_entity_poly.pdbx_strand_id
1 'polypeptide(L)'
;TLQKLTGPQSWAELPWGEYYREALERQLQPWWPKLFGFHLLKMGMLSAELATDKCAISHQVNVGLEGEGLQVIADAYQLPFAAKSVDACLLAHTLSYADDPHRMLREVDRVLIDDGWLVISSFNPFSLLGLGKLVPGLRRRQPYVSRMFTQMRLLDWLSLLNYEVLYQARFHVLPWHRKGGKFLCTHLPALGCMSVIVARKRTDRKSV
;
A
#
# COMPACT_ATOMS: atom_id res chain seq x y z
N THR A 1 -26.70 8.79 -3.04
CA THR A 1 -25.82 8.60 -1.86
C THR A 1 -24.77 7.58 -2.27
N LEU A 2 -23.61 8.05 -2.73
CA LEU A 2 -22.44 7.22 -2.97
C LEU A 2 -22.03 6.63 -1.63
N GLN A 3 -22.15 5.32 -1.48
CA GLN A 3 -21.56 4.61 -0.35
C GLN A 3 -20.04 4.84 -0.44
N LYS A 4 -19.50 5.68 0.42
CA LYS A 4 -18.06 5.76 0.67
C LYS A 4 -17.59 4.34 0.96
N LEU A 5 -16.72 3.79 0.13
CA LEU A 5 -16.06 2.52 0.41
C LEU A 5 -15.16 2.75 1.63
N THR A 6 -15.72 2.45 2.79
CA THR A 6 -14.94 2.43 4.03
C THR A 6 -14.07 1.18 3.97
N GLY A 7 -12.76 1.36 3.98
CA GLY A 7 -11.82 0.25 4.04
C GLY A 7 -11.94 -0.52 5.36
N PRO A 8 -11.36 -1.73 5.43
CA PRO A 8 -11.34 -2.50 6.66
C PRO A 8 -10.58 -1.74 7.75
N GLN A 9 -11.05 -1.85 8.99
CA GLN A 9 -10.44 -1.22 10.16
C GLN A 9 -9.28 -2.04 10.72
N SER A 10 -9.16 -3.30 10.33
CA SER A 10 -8.13 -4.23 10.77
C SER A 10 -7.86 -5.29 9.73
N TRP A 11 -6.64 -5.81 9.68
CA TRP A 11 -6.31 -7.00 8.91
C TRP A 11 -7.15 -8.21 9.30
N ALA A 12 -7.56 -8.29 10.57
CA ALA A 12 -8.42 -9.37 11.07
C ALA A 12 -9.81 -9.41 10.41
N GLU A 13 -10.29 -8.31 9.84
CA GLU A 13 -11.55 -8.26 9.09
C GLU A 13 -11.45 -8.89 7.69
N LEU A 14 -10.24 -9.10 7.19
CA LEU A 14 -10.00 -9.73 5.91
C LEU A 14 -9.93 -11.26 6.07
N PRO A 15 -10.51 -12.04 5.16
CA PRO A 15 -10.25 -13.47 5.09
C PRO A 15 -8.73 -13.71 4.96
N TRP A 16 -8.14 -14.48 5.87
CA TRP A 16 -6.70 -14.71 5.97
C TRP A 16 -5.85 -13.44 6.16
N GLY A 17 -6.46 -12.39 6.69
CA GLY A 17 -5.82 -11.08 6.83
C GLY A 17 -4.52 -11.11 7.60
N GLU A 18 -4.42 -11.90 8.67
CA GLU A 18 -3.19 -12.03 9.45
C GLU A 18 -2.04 -12.65 8.63
N TYR A 19 -2.33 -13.61 7.75
CA TYR A 19 -1.33 -14.17 6.84
C TYR A 19 -0.84 -13.14 5.82
N TYR A 20 -1.73 -12.28 5.32
CA TYR A 20 -1.36 -11.19 4.42
C TYR A 20 -0.51 -10.15 5.14
N ARG A 21 -0.88 -9.79 6.36
CA ARG A 21 -0.13 -8.85 7.19
C ARG A 21 1.29 -9.37 7.46
N GLU A 22 1.43 -10.59 7.93
CA GLU A 22 2.73 -11.21 8.20
C GLU A 22 3.59 -11.33 6.92
N ALA A 23 2.99 -11.71 5.80
CA ALA A 23 3.70 -11.81 4.53
C ALA A 23 4.20 -10.46 4.04
N LEU A 24 3.37 -9.41 4.17
CA LEU A 24 3.73 -8.04 3.82
C LEU A 24 4.84 -7.51 4.73
N GLU A 25 4.75 -7.72 6.03
CA GLU A 25 5.79 -7.36 6.99
C GLU A 25 7.13 -8.01 6.66
N ARG A 26 7.14 -9.31 6.30
CA ARG A 26 8.35 -10.01 5.88
C ARG A 26 8.95 -9.43 4.60
N GLN A 27 8.11 -9.07 3.62
CA GLN A 27 8.57 -8.44 2.36
C GLN A 27 9.17 -7.06 2.59
N LEU A 28 8.65 -6.30 3.53
CA LEU A 28 9.09 -4.95 3.81
C LEU A 28 10.24 -4.88 4.83
N GLN A 29 10.48 -5.93 5.60
CA GLN A 29 11.48 -5.96 6.65
C GLN A 29 12.90 -5.53 6.18
N PRO A 30 13.41 -5.94 5.01
CA PRO A 30 14.73 -5.51 4.52
C PRO A 30 14.78 -4.02 4.14
N TRP A 31 13.63 -3.39 3.95
CA TRP A 31 13.54 -1.99 3.49
C TRP A 31 13.47 -1.00 4.64
N TRP A 32 12.88 -1.36 5.77
CA TRP A 32 12.71 -0.45 6.90
C TRP A 32 14.00 0.24 7.36
N PRO A 33 15.14 -0.46 7.50
CA PRO A 33 16.38 0.21 7.87
C PRO A 33 16.93 1.18 6.81
N LYS A 34 16.48 1.05 5.56
CA LYS A 34 16.91 1.89 4.44
C LYS A 34 16.09 3.16 4.30
N LEU A 35 14.89 3.18 4.86
CA LEU A 35 14.04 4.37 4.88
C LEU A 35 14.50 5.27 6.02
N PHE A 36 15.13 6.37 5.68
CA PHE A 36 15.65 7.33 6.64
C PHE A 36 14.98 8.69 6.46
N GLY A 37 14.99 9.48 7.50
CA GLY A 37 14.38 10.81 7.55
C GLY A 37 13.78 11.10 8.90
N PHE A 38 12.92 12.10 8.97
CA PHE A 38 12.30 12.57 10.21
C PHE A 38 10.88 12.03 10.42
N HIS A 39 10.09 11.92 9.36
CA HIS A 39 8.66 11.59 9.45
C HIS A 39 8.25 10.49 8.49
N LEU A 40 7.62 9.46 9.03
CA LEU A 40 6.93 8.41 8.28
C LEU A 40 5.42 8.59 8.45
N LEU A 41 4.71 8.73 7.35
CA LEU A 41 3.26 8.79 7.30
C LEU A 41 2.70 7.40 6.98
N LYS A 42 1.86 6.86 7.87
CA LYS A 42 1.15 5.59 7.67
C LYS A 42 -0.31 5.89 7.41
N MET A 43 -0.75 5.71 6.17
CA MET A 43 -2.09 6.08 5.74
C MET A 43 -3.05 4.89 5.76
N GLY A 44 -4.14 5.05 6.50
CA GLY A 44 -5.18 4.04 6.66
C GLY A 44 -4.91 3.06 7.80
N MET A 45 -5.96 2.35 8.22
CA MET A 45 -5.88 1.46 9.37
C MET A 45 -5.02 0.22 9.13
N LEU A 46 -5.01 -0.31 7.91
CA LEU A 46 -4.14 -1.44 7.58
C LEU A 46 -2.65 -1.05 7.62
N SER A 47 -2.32 0.18 7.23
CA SER A 47 -0.96 0.72 7.38
C SER A 47 -0.59 0.92 8.85
N ALA A 48 -1.52 1.40 9.67
CA ALA A 48 -1.32 1.64 11.09
C ALA A 48 -0.99 0.36 11.87
N GLU A 49 -1.60 -0.76 11.50
CA GLU A 49 -1.35 -2.06 12.15
C GLU A 49 -0.04 -2.74 11.75
N LEU A 50 0.55 -2.37 10.61
CA LEU A 50 1.82 -2.97 10.19
C LEU A 50 2.94 -2.65 11.17
N ALA A 51 3.73 -3.67 11.52
CA ALA A 51 4.92 -3.50 12.32
C ALA A 51 6.00 -2.74 11.54
N THR A 52 6.34 -1.56 12.03
CA THR A 52 7.33 -0.66 11.44
C THR A 52 8.39 -0.21 12.45
N ASP A 53 8.53 -0.95 13.52
CA ASP A 53 9.50 -0.69 14.62
C ASP A 53 10.96 -0.77 14.16
N LYS A 54 11.24 -1.52 13.10
CA LYS A 54 12.56 -1.61 12.46
C LYS A 54 12.89 -0.46 11.51
N CYS A 55 11.93 0.43 11.23
CA CYS A 55 12.17 1.59 10.39
C CYS A 55 13.15 2.55 11.03
N ALA A 56 14.11 3.04 10.24
CA ALA A 56 15.07 4.04 10.71
C ALA A 56 14.41 5.40 11.04
N ILE A 57 13.23 5.67 10.48
CA ILE A 57 12.43 6.85 10.83
C ILE A 57 11.69 6.57 12.14
N SER A 58 12.03 7.28 13.20
CA SER A 58 11.45 7.07 14.53
C SER A 58 10.09 7.75 14.72
N HIS A 59 9.88 8.92 14.15
CA HIS A 59 8.60 9.64 14.24
C HIS A 59 7.64 9.13 13.18
N GLN A 60 6.63 8.38 13.60
CA GLN A 60 5.64 7.73 12.74
C GLN A 60 4.25 8.22 13.11
N VAL A 61 3.48 8.60 12.10
CA VAL A 61 2.13 9.16 12.27
C VAL A 61 1.12 8.32 11.52
N ASN A 62 0.12 7.80 12.23
CA ASN A 62 -1.01 7.10 11.66
C ASN A 62 -2.11 8.10 11.29
N VAL A 63 -2.52 8.12 10.05
CA VAL A 63 -3.54 9.02 9.50
C VAL A 63 -4.68 8.23 8.88
N GLY A 64 -5.91 8.64 9.14
CA GLY A 64 -7.10 8.06 8.55
C GLY A 64 -8.34 8.91 8.82
N LEU A 65 -9.48 8.49 8.26
CA LEU A 65 -10.75 9.19 8.49
C LEU A 65 -11.37 8.81 9.83
N GLU A 66 -11.24 7.56 10.22
CA GLU A 66 -11.80 7.00 11.45
C GLU A 66 -11.02 5.77 11.88
N GLY A 67 -10.97 5.50 13.17
CA GLY A 67 -10.33 4.33 13.75
C GLY A 67 -9.54 4.66 15.01
N GLU A 68 -9.24 3.63 15.78
CA GLU A 68 -8.42 3.74 16.99
C GLU A 68 -6.93 3.77 16.62
N GLY A 69 -6.14 4.47 17.44
CA GLY A 69 -4.69 4.54 17.26
C GLY A 69 -4.22 5.49 16.17
N LEU A 70 -5.12 6.35 15.65
CA LEU A 70 -4.75 7.43 14.73
C LEU A 70 -4.27 8.65 15.51
N GLN A 71 -3.13 9.21 15.11
CA GLN A 71 -2.63 10.49 15.62
C GLN A 71 -3.26 11.67 14.91
N VAL A 72 -3.64 11.48 13.63
CA VAL A 72 -4.28 12.51 12.81
C VAL A 72 -5.52 11.93 12.13
N ILE A 73 -6.65 12.62 12.31
CA ILE A 73 -7.88 12.31 11.59
C ILE A 73 -7.99 13.31 10.43
N ALA A 74 -7.89 12.81 9.21
CA ALA A 74 -7.84 13.65 8.02
C ALA A 74 -8.35 12.91 6.78
N ASP A 75 -8.82 13.71 5.81
CA ASP A 75 -9.13 13.24 4.46
C ASP A 75 -7.82 13.00 3.70
N ALA A 76 -7.68 11.80 3.14
CA ALA A 76 -6.51 11.43 2.35
C ALA A 76 -6.34 12.25 1.05
N TYR A 77 -7.38 12.93 0.61
CA TYR A 77 -7.33 13.85 -0.55
C TYR A 77 -6.95 15.28 -0.18
N GLN A 78 -6.93 15.61 1.10
CA GLN A 78 -6.57 16.92 1.64
C GLN A 78 -5.83 16.75 2.97
N LEU A 79 -4.57 16.32 2.89
CA LEU A 79 -3.75 16.09 4.07
C LEU A 79 -3.39 17.40 4.78
N PRO A 80 -3.48 17.46 6.11
CA PRO A 80 -3.18 18.65 6.90
C PRO A 80 -1.68 18.85 7.11
N PHE A 81 -0.88 18.60 6.09
CA PHE A 81 0.56 18.74 6.12
C PHE A 81 1.02 19.68 5.02
N ALA A 82 2.09 20.41 5.30
CA ALA A 82 2.72 21.25 4.30
C ALA A 82 3.27 20.41 3.13
N ALA A 83 3.39 21.04 1.98
CA ALA A 83 4.09 20.42 0.86
C ALA A 83 5.53 20.12 1.23
N LYS A 84 6.05 18.95 0.78
CA LYS A 84 7.43 18.51 1.03
C LYS A 84 7.81 18.51 2.52
N SER A 85 6.94 17.97 3.36
CA SER A 85 7.14 17.92 4.83
C SER A 85 7.35 16.51 5.39
N VAL A 86 7.12 15.45 4.58
CA VAL A 86 7.16 14.06 5.01
C VAL A 86 8.23 13.30 4.23
N ASP A 87 9.03 12.50 4.92
CA ASP A 87 10.17 11.77 4.34
C ASP A 87 9.76 10.44 3.68
N ALA A 88 8.76 9.78 4.23
CA ALA A 88 8.25 8.50 3.71
C ALA A 88 6.75 8.37 3.94
N CYS A 89 6.10 7.61 3.07
CA CYS A 89 4.68 7.30 3.18
C CYS A 89 4.44 5.81 2.92
N LEU A 90 3.62 5.18 3.78
CA LEU A 90 3.17 3.80 3.65
C LEU A 90 1.69 3.77 3.30
N LEU A 91 1.38 3.14 2.18
CA LEU A 91 0.03 2.91 1.65
C LEU A 91 -0.25 1.40 1.59
N ALA A 92 -0.54 0.78 2.73
CA ALA A 92 -0.87 -0.65 2.79
C ALA A 92 -2.33 -0.87 2.38
N HIS A 93 -2.56 -1.24 1.14
CA HIS A 93 -3.87 -1.43 0.50
C HIS A 93 -4.75 -0.16 0.50
N THR A 94 -4.20 0.98 0.85
CA THR A 94 -4.94 2.23 1.00
C THR A 94 -5.55 2.71 -0.31
N LEU A 95 -4.82 2.59 -1.41
CA LEU A 95 -5.31 2.94 -2.75
C LEU A 95 -6.46 2.04 -3.21
N SER A 96 -6.48 0.78 -2.77
CA SER A 96 -7.51 -0.19 -3.13
C SER A 96 -8.89 0.17 -2.60
N TYR A 97 -8.95 0.92 -1.51
CA TYR A 97 -10.20 1.36 -0.86
C TYR A 97 -10.49 2.85 -1.09
N ALA A 98 -9.70 3.52 -1.89
CA ALA A 98 -9.89 4.93 -2.24
C ALA A 98 -10.94 5.09 -3.34
N ASP A 99 -11.76 6.13 -3.24
CA ASP A 99 -12.72 6.50 -4.29
C ASP A 99 -11.99 6.98 -5.55
N ASP A 100 -10.94 7.78 -5.38
CA ASP A 100 -10.06 8.26 -6.45
C ASP A 100 -8.60 8.02 -6.07
N PRO A 101 -8.06 6.82 -6.38
CA PRO A 101 -6.70 6.46 -5.98
C PRO A 101 -5.63 7.35 -6.62
N HIS A 102 -5.85 7.83 -7.83
CA HIS A 102 -4.90 8.70 -8.49
C HIS A 102 -4.83 10.09 -7.82
N ARG A 103 -5.96 10.61 -7.37
CA ARG A 103 -6.01 11.86 -6.60
C ARG A 103 -5.33 11.71 -5.24
N MET A 104 -5.56 10.59 -4.56
CA MET A 104 -4.88 10.28 -3.29
C MET A 104 -3.36 10.23 -3.48
N LEU A 105 -2.90 9.57 -4.53
CA LEU A 105 -1.48 9.45 -4.83
C LEU A 105 -0.84 10.82 -5.13
N ARG A 106 -1.54 11.71 -5.81
CA ARG A 106 -1.08 13.10 -6.04
C ARG A 106 -0.98 13.89 -4.75
N GLU A 107 -1.90 13.69 -3.81
CA GLU A 107 -1.85 14.36 -2.50
C GLU A 107 -0.69 13.85 -1.65
N VAL A 108 -0.41 12.54 -1.67
CA VAL A 108 0.78 11.97 -1.07
C VAL A 108 2.05 12.54 -1.69
N ASP A 109 2.08 12.66 -3.01
CA ASP A 109 3.20 13.28 -3.73
C ASP A 109 3.46 14.72 -3.31
N ARG A 110 2.41 15.50 -3.08
CA ARG A 110 2.52 16.87 -2.60
C ARG A 110 3.24 16.97 -1.26
N VAL A 111 2.93 16.09 -0.31
CA VAL A 111 3.50 16.14 1.04
C VAL A 111 4.87 15.48 1.15
N LEU A 112 5.23 14.59 0.22
CA LEU A 112 6.55 13.96 0.22
C LEU A 112 7.65 14.93 -0.20
N ILE A 113 8.77 14.87 0.53
CA ILE A 113 10.00 15.58 0.13
C ILE A 113 10.56 15.03 -1.17
N ASP A 114 11.42 15.79 -1.83
CA ASP A 114 12.25 15.29 -2.91
C ASP A 114 13.15 14.16 -2.38
N ASP A 115 13.35 13.11 -3.17
CA ASP A 115 13.98 11.86 -2.73
C ASP A 115 13.26 11.11 -1.60
N GLY A 116 12.02 11.45 -1.30
CA GLY A 116 11.17 10.77 -0.33
C GLY A 116 10.78 9.36 -0.77
N TRP A 117 10.46 8.53 0.20
CA TRP A 117 10.13 7.12 -0.01
C TRP A 117 8.62 6.91 -0.06
N LEU A 118 8.20 6.06 -0.97
CA LEU A 118 6.80 5.63 -1.10
C LEU A 118 6.73 4.11 -1.13
N VAL A 119 5.98 3.53 -0.19
CA VAL A 119 5.75 2.09 -0.08
C VAL A 119 4.28 1.82 -0.30
N ILE A 120 3.97 1.03 -1.33
CA ILE A 120 2.60 0.70 -1.72
C ILE A 120 2.41 -0.80 -1.75
N SER A 121 1.33 -1.29 -1.14
CA SER A 121 0.84 -2.65 -1.35
C SER A 121 -0.59 -2.64 -1.88
N SER A 122 -0.93 -3.66 -2.66
CA SER A 122 -2.27 -3.87 -3.22
C SER A 122 -2.53 -5.33 -3.54
N PHE A 123 -3.81 -5.69 -3.72
CA PHE A 123 -4.17 -6.98 -4.26
C PHE A 123 -3.98 -7.02 -5.78
N ASN A 124 -3.44 -8.12 -6.28
CA ASN A 124 -3.26 -8.32 -7.72
C ASN A 124 -4.57 -8.85 -8.33
N PRO A 125 -5.17 -8.18 -9.35
CA PRO A 125 -6.40 -8.62 -9.98
C PRO A 125 -6.27 -9.96 -10.76
N PHE A 126 -5.09 -10.34 -11.18
CA PHE A 126 -4.81 -11.60 -11.87
C PHE A 126 -4.52 -12.77 -10.94
N SER A 127 -4.64 -12.59 -9.63
CA SER A 127 -4.50 -13.64 -8.63
C SER A 127 -5.76 -14.51 -8.55
N LEU A 128 -5.64 -15.67 -7.86
CA LEU A 128 -6.81 -16.48 -7.49
C LEU A 128 -7.84 -15.67 -6.69
N LEU A 129 -7.37 -14.74 -5.87
CA LEU A 129 -8.22 -13.81 -5.13
C LEU A 129 -8.97 -12.86 -6.06
N GLY A 130 -8.29 -12.34 -7.08
CA GLY A 130 -8.88 -11.47 -8.12
C GLY A 130 -9.96 -12.18 -8.93
N LEU A 131 -9.77 -13.45 -9.25
CA LEU A 131 -10.76 -14.27 -9.95
C LEU A 131 -12.05 -14.45 -9.13
N GLY A 132 -11.97 -14.42 -7.80
CA GLY A 132 -13.13 -14.46 -6.92
C GLY A 132 -14.10 -13.29 -7.13
N LYS A 133 -13.65 -12.16 -7.68
CA LYS A 133 -14.52 -11.01 -8.06
C LYS A 133 -15.51 -11.35 -9.18
N LEU A 134 -15.24 -12.36 -9.96
CA LEU A 134 -16.13 -12.83 -11.02
C LEU A 134 -17.35 -13.57 -10.47
N VAL A 135 -17.30 -14.00 -9.20
CA VAL A 135 -18.41 -14.69 -8.53
C VAL A 135 -19.33 -13.65 -7.89
N PRO A 136 -20.61 -13.53 -8.31
CA PRO A 136 -21.51 -12.46 -7.85
C PRO A 136 -21.69 -12.39 -6.34
N GLY A 137 -21.73 -13.53 -5.64
CA GLY A 137 -21.88 -13.60 -4.18
C GLY A 137 -20.65 -13.13 -3.40
N LEU A 138 -19.46 -13.21 -3.99
CA LEU A 138 -18.21 -12.84 -3.34
C LEU A 138 -17.85 -11.37 -3.52
N ARG A 139 -18.38 -10.70 -4.56
CA ARG A 139 -18.09 -9.30 -4.87
C ARG A 139 -18.35 -8.33 -3.72
N ARG A 140 -19.30 -8.66 -2.83
CA ARG A 140 -19.69 -7.83 -1.69
C ARG A 140 -18.92 -8.15 -0.41
N ARG A 141 -18.03 -9.13 -0.44
CA ARG A 141 -17.24 -9.54 0.72
C ARG A 141 -15.79 -9.06 0.60
N GLN A 142 -15.19 -8.74 1.73
CA GLN A 142 -13.74 -8.48 1.78
C GLN A 142 -12.95 -9.75 1.43
N PRO A 143 -11.83 -9.66 0.69
CA PRO A 143 -11.20 -8.45 0.13
C PRO A 143 -11.76 -8.01 -1.23
N TYR A 144 -12.78 -8.67 -1.75
CA TYR A 144 -13.31 -8.46 -3.11
C TYR A 144 -14.00 -7.11 -3.31
N VAL A 145 -14.36 -6.43 -2.22
CA VAL A 145 -14.90 -5.06 -2.25
C VAL A 145 -13.81 -4.05 -2.67
N SER A 146 -12.54 -4.39 -2.47
CA SER A 146 -11.43 -3.53 -2.85
C SER A 146 -11.30 -3.33 -4.36
N ARG A 147 -10.76 -2.20 -4.77
CA ARG A 147 -10.32 -1.98 -6.14
C ARG A 147 -8.98 -2.66 -6.35
N MET A 148 -8.92 -3.62 -7.24
CA MET A 148 -7.67 -4.30 -7.58
C MET A 148 -7.06 -3.64 -8.82
N PHE A 149 -5.84 -3.19 -8.69
CA PHE A 149 -5.07 -2.60 -9.79
C PHE A 149 -4.03 -3.57 -10.28
N THR A 150 -3.77 -3.55 -11.59
CA THR A 150 -2.58 -4.19 -12.11
C THR A 150 -1.34 -3.44 -11.60
N GLN A 151 -0.27 -4.16 -11.36
CA GLN A 151 1.01 -3.54 -10.99
C GLN A 151 1.50 -2.59 -12.08
N MET A 152 1.25 -2.91 -13.34
CA MET A 152 1.52 -2.05 -14.49
C MET A 152 0.86 -0.68 -14.36
N ARG A 153 -0.39 -0.62 -13.94
CA ARG A 153 -1.13 0.64 -13.78
C ARG A 153 -0.55 1.50 -12.66
N LEU A 154 -0.15 0.88 -11.55
CA LEU A 154 0.55 1.60 -10.49
C LEU A 154 1.90 2.14 -10.95
N LEU A 155 2.66 1.36 -11.71
CA LEU A 155 3.93 1.78 -12.29
C LEU A 155 3.76 2.96 -13.25
N ASP A 156 2.71 2.96 -14.08
CA ASP A 156 2.38 4.09 -14.96
C ASP A 156 2.09 5.37 -14.17
N TRP A 157 1.30 5.27 -13.12
CA TRP A 157 1.01 6.42 -12.24
C TRP A 157 2.27 6.96 -11.56
N LEU A 158 3.13 6.07 -11.07
CA LEU A 158 4.39 6.45 -10.43
C LEU A 158 5.36 7.09 -11.43
N SER A 159 5.41 6.59 -12.65
CA SER A 159 6.21 7.18 -13.72
C SER A 159 5.76 8.60 -14.05
N LEU A 160 4.44 8.83 -14.15
CA LEU A 160 3.88 10.16 -14.39
C LEU A 160 4.23 11.17 -13.28
N LEU A 161 4.37 10.71 -12.05
CA LEU A 161 4.72 11.52 -10.89
C LEU A 161 6.25 11.59 -10.64
N ASN A 162 7.05 11.06 -11.55
CA ASN A 162 8.51 11.06 -11.49
C ASN A 162 9.08 10.27 -10.29
N TYR A 163 8.54 9.08 -10.06
CA TYR A 163 9.09 8.12 -9.10
C TYR A 163 9.97 7.08 -9.79
N GLU A 164 11.06 6.73 -9.13
CA GLU A 164 11.89 5.58 -9.47
C GLU A 164 11.49 4.40 -8.60
N VAL A 165 11.11 3.29 -9.23
CA VAL A 165 10.79 2.04 -8.55
C VAL A 165 12.07 1.29 -8.23
N LEU A 166 12.36 1.11 -6.95
CA LEU A 166 13.57 0.42 -6.46
C LEU A 166 13.32 -1.07 -6.21
N TYR A 167 12.07 -1.43 -5.91
CA TYR A 167 11.67 -2.80 -5.62
C TYR A 167 10.21 -3.02 -5.99
N GLN A 168 9.95 -4.19 -6.55
CA GLN A 168 8.58 -4.66 -6.79
C GLN A 168 8.53 -6.18 -6.61
N ALA A 169 7.45 -6.64 -5.98
CA ALA A 169 7.21 -8.06 -5.77
C ALA A 169 5.73 -8.39 -5.91
N ARG A 170 5.46 -9.62 -6.32
CA ARG A 170 4.13 -10.24 -6.32
C ARG A 170 4.24 -11.55 -5.59
N PHE A 171 3.30 -11.85 -4.70
CA PHE A 171 3.36 -13.08 -3.92
C PHE A 171 1.97 -13.58 -3.52
N HIS A 172 1.87 -14.89 -3.36
CA HIS A 172 0.70 -15.55 -2.81
C HIS A 172 0.83 -15.75 -1.31
N VAL A 173 -0.29 -15.63 -0.62
CA VAL A 173 -0.44 -16.02 0.77
C VAL A 173 -1.52 -17.10 0.85
N LEU A 174 -1.08 -18.34 1.01
CA LEU A 174 -1.96 -19.49 1.15
C LEU A 174 -1.77 -20.11 2.54
N PRO A 175 -2.77 -20.08 3.41
CA PRO A 175 -2.62 -20.49 4.80
C PRO A 175 -2.34 -22.00 4.98
N TRP A 176 -2.78 -22.82 4.03
CA TRP A 176 -2.60 -24.29 4.08
C TRP A 176 -1.35 -24.81 3.37
N HIS A 177 -0.65 -23.98 2.60
CA HIS A 177 0.52 -24.38 1.81
C HIS A 177 1.65 -23.35 1.88
N ARG A 178 2.35 -23.29 3.01
CA ARG A 178 3.52 -22.42 3.16
C ARG A 178 4.59 -22.63 2.07
N LYS A 179 4.76 -23.90 1.61
CA LYS A 179 5.71 -24.25 0.55
C LYS A 179 5.14 -24.03 -0.85
N GLY A 180 3.84 -24.27 -1.05
CA GLY A 180 3.16 -24.11 -2.33
C GLY A 180 3.01 -22.66 -2.75
N GLY A 181 2.80 -21.73 -1.79
CA GLY A 181 2.74 -20.31 -2.06
C GLY A 181 4.04 -19.75 -2.65
N LYS A 182 5.20 -20.18 -2.15
CA LYS A 182 6.51 -19.82 -2.70
C LYS A 182 6.71 -20.37 -4.10
N PHE A 183 6.29 -21.59 -4.36
CA PHE A 183 6.37 -22.22 -5.68
C PHE A 183 5.56 -21.43 -6.71
N LEU A 184 4.31 -21.08 -6.40
CA LEU A 184 3.45 -20.28 -7.28
C LEU A 184 4.04 -18.90 -7.56
N CYS A 185 4.57 -18.23 -6.55
CA CYS A 185 5.21 -16.91 -6.73
C CYS A 185 6.46 -17.00 -7.61
N THR A 186 7.24 -18.08 -7.48
CA THR A 186 8.49 -18.25 -8.23
C THR A 186 8.24 -18.62 -9.68
N HIS A 187 7.27 -19.51 -9.94
CA HIS A 187 7.01 -20.05 -11.28
C HIS A 187 5.92 -19.32 -12.04
N LEU A 188 4.98 -18.68 -11.34
CA LEU A 188 3.88 -17.93 -11.91
C LEU A 188 3.72 -16.56 -11.21
N PRO A 189 4.71 -15.66 -11.30
CA PRO A 189 4.70 -14.40 -10.55
C PRO A 189 3.51 -13.49 -10.92
N ALA A 190 2.97 -13.62 -12.14
CA ALA A 190 1.79 -12.85 -12.57
C ALA A 190 0.51 -13.25 -11.83
N LEU A 191 0.47 -14.41 -11.18
CA LEU A 191 -0.68 -14.90 -10.41
C LEU A 191 -0.58 -14.63 -8.90
N GLY A 192 0.44 -13.88 -8.46
CA GLY A 192 0.58 -13.47 -7.06
C GLY A 192 -0.63 -12.66 -6.59
N CYS A 193 -1.17 -12.97 -5.39
CA CYS A 193 -2.36 -12.29 -4.85
C CYS A 193 -2.09 -10.90 -4.31
N MET A 194 -0.87 -10.61 -3.90
CA MET A 194 -0.44 -9.30 -3.40
C MET A 194 0.73 -8.79 -4.22
N SER A 195 0.77 -7.47 -4.38
CA SER A 195 1.90 -6.76 -4.95
C SER A 195 2.44 -5.71 -3.98
N VAL A 196 3.75 -5.51 -4.00
CA VAL A 196 4.46 -4.51 -3.21
C VAL A 196 5.37 -3.71 -4.12
N ILE A 197 5.37 -2.41 -3.95
CA ILE A 197 6.25 -1.48 -4.64
C ILE A 197 6.95 -0.60 -3.59
N VAL A 198 8.26 -0.47 -3.69
CA VAL A 198 9.05 0.53 -2.98
C VAL A 198 9.64 1.48 -4.01
N ALA A 199 9.32 2.76 -3.89
CA ALA A 199 9.72 3.78 -4.85
C ALA A 199 10.30 5.01 -4.15
N ARG A 200 11.09 5.79 -4.89
CA ARG A 200 11.60 7.08 -4.44
C ARG A 200 11.16 8.17 -5.40
N LYS A 201 10.72 9.29 -4.83
CA LYS A 201 10.42 10.50 -5.59
C LYS A 201 11.73 11.11 -6.11
N ARG A 202 11.81 11.30 -7.42
CA ARG A 202 12.95 11.98 -8.03
C ARG A 202 12.70 13.46 -8.19
N THR A 203 13.74 14.25 -7.96
CA THR A 203 13.71 15.68 -8.26
C THR A 203 13.89 15.84 -9.75
N ASP A 204 13.03 16.64 -10.39
CA ASP A 204 13.31 17.14 -11.74
C ASP A 204 14.61 17.97 -11.68
N ARG A 205 15.71 17.37 -12.05
CA ARG A 205 16.87 18.17 -12.42
C ARG A 205 16.48 18.88 -13.71
N LYS A 206 15.92 20.07 -13.58
CA LYS A 206 15.91 20.99 -14.70
C LYS A 206 17.39 21.12 -15.12
N SER A 207 17.69 20.55 -16.28
CA SER A 207 18.96 20.77 -16.94
C SER A 207 19.13 22.29 -17.08
N VAL A 208 20.11 22.82 -16.37
CA VAL A 208 20.60 24.16 -16.56
C VAL A 208 21.36 24.23 -17.88
#